data_0d74fff327a90890d0ea84acc1ecfb59
#
_entry.id   0d74fff327a90890d0ea84acc1ecfb59
#
_cell.length_a   1.000
_cell.length_b   1.000
_cell.length_c   1.000
_cell.angle_alpha   90.00
_cell.angle_beta   90.00
_cell.angle_gamma   90.00
#
_symmetry.space_group_name_H-M   'P 1'
#
loop_
_entity.id
_entity.type
_entity.pdbx_description
1 polymer ?
#
loop_
_entity_poly.entity_id
_entity_poly.type
_entity_poly.pdbx_seq_one_letter_code
_entity_poly.pdbx_strand_id
1 'polypeptide(L)'
;MIAVNDAGSTPATEGHGPCLVGHISDETAARRGAMVAHAMATVRDTELLLAESTTAPSADDIQLPADHRDAYSQSATAVAGVSDVEPAVDRRNPSALVMERESRPSLLSGLRGTDAERLADRTDVLTVDDRGDVETLASILVPIAGGRHSQLAVEAARAIAAANDAAIDLFHVVETEGAASRERGEQILATAATALGEFENVDTWLYEAASAADAIIEQSEYYDLTVMGAPTVGPLERFVFGSTSTDVQQDAASSVVVAHAHSP
;
A
#
# COMPACT_ATOMS: atom_id res chain seq x y z
N MET A 1 24.82 -12.35 -52.62
CA MET A 1 23.47 -12.58 -52.06
C MET A 1 23.66 -12.70 -50.55
N ILE A 2 23.50 -11.59 -49.85
CA ILE A 2 23.79 -11.48 -48.42
C ILE A 2 22.44 -11.65 -47.70
N ALA A 3 22.35 -12.69 -46.87
CA ALA A 3 21.18 -12.92 -46.03
C ALA A 3 21.15 -11.89 -44.92
N VAL A 4 20.09 -11.09 -44.89
CA VAL A 4 19.75 -10.19 -43.80
C VAL A 4 19.21 -11.05 -42.64
N ASN A 5 19.93 -11.07 -41.53
CA ASN A 5 19.48 -11.74 -40.31
C ASN A 5 18.43 -10.84 -39.68
N ASP A 6 17.19 -11.27 -39.74
CA ASP A 6 16.07 -10.64 -39.05
C ASP A 6 16.23 -10.94 -37.55
N ALA A 7 16.66 -9.93 -36.80
CA ALA A 7 16.77 -10.02 -35.35
C ALA A 7 15.33 -10.09 -34.80
N GLY A 8 14.95 -11.27 -34.38
CA GLY A 8 13.67 -11.54 -33.76
C GLY A 8 13.36 -10.57 -32.64
N SER A 9 12.30 -9.79 -32.83
CA SER A 9 11.61 -9.06 -31.77
C SER A 9 11.18 -10.07 -30.72
N THR A 10 11.82 -10.06 -29.59
CA THR A 10 11.28 -10.69 -28.37
C THR A 10 9.89 -10.06 -28.16
N PRO A 11 8.81 -10.84 -28.01
CA PRO A 11 7.52 -10.26 -27.68
C PRO A 11 7.70 -9.47 -26.38
N ALA A 12 7.36 -8.19 -26.43
CA ALA A 12 7.25 -7.37 -25.24
C ALA A 12 6.28 -8.12 -24.31
N THR A 13 6.80 -8.61 -23.18
CA THR A 13 5.98 -8.99 -22.05
C THR A 13 5.02 -7.82 -21.85
N GLU A 14 3.71 -8.07 -21.71
CA GLU A 14 2.73 -7.06 -21.33
C GLU A 14 3.15 -6.59 -19.92
N GLY A 15 4.18 -5.74 -19.90
CA GLY A 15 4.81 -5.26 -18.67
C GLY A 15 3.87 -4.28 -18.00
N HIS A 16 3.53 -4.57 -16.77
CA HIS A 16 2.97 -3.57 -15.89
C HIS A 16 3.91 -2.37 -15.89
N GLY A 17 3.36 -1.15 -15.91
CA GLY A 17 4.16 0.07 -15.81
C GLY A 17 4.97 0.10 -14.51
N PRO A 18 5.91 1.05 -14.34
CA PRO A 18 6.79 1.13 -13.17
C PRO A 18 6.01 1.36 -11.88
N CYS A 19 6.60 1.04 -10.74
CA CYS A 19 6.14 1.55 -9.46
C CYS A 19 6.71 2.97 -9.26
N LEU A 20 5.85 3.96 -9.05
CA LEU A 20 6.23 5.36 -8.93
C LEU A 20 6.11 5.83 -7.49
N VAL A 21 7.14 6.51 -6.97
CA VAL A 21 7.06 7.29 -5.72
C VAL A 21 6.83 8.74 -6.08
N GLY A 22 5.70 9.29 -5.61
CA GLY A 22 5.38 10.70 -5.73
C GLY A 22 6.21 11.57 -4.78
N HIS A 23 5.93 12.86 -4.76
CA HIS A 23 6.59 13.76 -3.81
C HIS A 23 6.19 13.40 -2.37
N ILE A 24 7.19 13.16 -1.53
CA ILE A 24 7.03 12.96 -0.09
C ILE A 24 7.92 14.01 0.58
N SER A 25 7.31 14.86 1.40
CA SER A 25 7.98 16.03 2.00
C SER A 25 8.71 15.69 3.30
N ASP A 26 8.17 14.75 4.06
CA ASP A 26 8.77 14.27 5.30
C ASP A 26 9.83 13.19 5.04
N GLU A 27 10.98 13.28 5.72
CA GLU A 27 12.11 12.36 5.48
C GLU A 27 11.81 10.93 5.95
N THR A 28 11.10 10.75 7.06
CA THR A 28 10.73 9.44 7.58
C THR A 28 9.66 8.79 6.70
N ALA A 29 8.65 9.56 6.30
CA ALA A 29 7.65 9.12 5.34
C ALA A 29 8.27 8.79 3.97
N ALA A 30 9.32 9.52 3.53
CA ALA A 30 10.03 9.22 2.28
C ALA A 30 10.75 7.87 2.34
N ARG A 31 11.40 7.55 3.47
CA ARG A 31 12.03 6.23 3.69
C ARG A 31 10.98 5.12 3.67
N ARG A 32 9.88 5.29 4.38
CA ARG A 32 8.78 4.31 4.39
C ARG A 32 8.15 4.16 3.01
N GLY A 33 7.89 5.27 2.33
CA GLY A 33 7.34 5.26 0.97
C GLY A 33 8.26 4.55 -0.03
N ALA A 34 9.56 4.79 0.03
CA ALA A 34 10.55 4.12 -0.81
C ALA A 34 10.62 2.60 -0.52
N MET A 35 10.54 2.20 0.75
CA MET A 35 10.49 0.78 1.15
C MET A 35 9.22 0.10 0.60
N VAL A 36 8.05 0.72 0.78
CA VAL A 36 6.78 0.19 0.24
C VAL A 36 6.84 0.07 -1.28
N ALA A 37 7.34 1.09 -1.97
CA ALA A 37 7.43 1.09 -3.42
C ALA A 37 8.43 0.05 -3.95
N HIS A 38 9.58 -0.13 -3.26
CA HIS A 38 10.53 -1.19 -3.59
C HIS A 38 9.92 -2.58 -3.46
N ALA A 39 9.21 -2.81 -2.35
CA ALA A 39 8.52 -4.08 -2.11
C ALA A 39 7.49 -4.37 -3.21
N MET A 40 6.66 -3.39 -3.58
CA MET A 40 5.67 -3.51 -4.65
C MET A 40 6.32 -3.72 -6.02
N ALA A 41 7.38 -2.96 -6.34
CA ALA A 41 8.12 -3.12 -7.59
C ALA A 41 8.73 -4.52 -7.72
N THR A 42 9.26 -5.06 -6.63
CA THR A 42 9.85 -6.40 -6.57
C THR A 42 8.80 -7.49 -6.84
N VAL A 43 7.64 -7.41 -6.18
CA VAL A 43 6.57 -8.43 -6.35
C VAL A 43 5.93 -8.34 -7.73
N ARG A 44 5.82 -7.14 -8.30
CA ARG A 44 5.24 -6.92 -9.64
C ARG A 44 6.26 -7.05 -10.78
N ASP A 45 7.53 -7.30 -10.46
CA ASP A 45 8.64 -7.37 -11.43
C ASP A 45 8.70 -6.12 -12.33
N THR A 46 8.68 -4.93 -11.71
CA THR A 46 8.66 -3.64 -12.40
C THR A 46 9.79 -2.72 -11.94
N GLU A 47 10.06 -1.68 -12.72
CA GLU A 47 11.01 -0.64 -12.35
C GLU A 47 10.50 0.19 -11.19
N LEU A 48 11.42 0.65 -10.31
CA LEU A 48 11.16 1.64 -9.28
C LEU A 48 11.60 3.02 -9.74
N LEU A 49 10.67 3.98 -9.80
CA LEU A 49 10.94 5.35 -10.16
C LEU A 49 10.63 6.29 -8.98
N LEU A 50 11.59 7.13 -8.63
CA LEU A 50 11.44 8.15 -7.57
C LEU A 50 11.29 9.53 -8.20
N ALA A 51 10.35 10.34 -7.69
CA ALA A 51 10.24 11.74 -8.10
C ALA A 51 11.52 12.52 -7.71
N GLU A 52 12.02 13.39 -8.58
CA GLU A 52 13.24 14.16 -8.35
C GLU A 52 13.15 15.09 -7.13
N SER A 53 11.94 15.51 -6.77
CA SER A 53 11.69 16.34 -5.59
C SER A 53 11.65 15.54 -4.28
N THR A 54 11.57 14.22 -4.36
CA THR A 54 11.72 13.34 -3.21
C THR A 54 13.20 13.24 -2.93
N THR A 55 13.63 13.60 -1.72
CA THR A 55 14.98 13.25 -1.26
C THR A 55 15.04 11.73 -1.30
N ALA A 56 15.61 11.16 -2.38
CA ALA A 56 15.72 9.72 -2.52
C ALA A 56 16.54 9.21 -1.32
N PRO A 57 15.92 8.47 -0.40
CA PRO A 57 16.68 7.94 0.72
C PRO A 57 17.75 7.00 0.15
N SER A 58 18.96 7.05 0.73
CA SER A 58 19.97 6.07 0.37
C SER A 58 19.52 4.68 0.82
N ALA A 59 20.08 3.63 0.23
CA ALA A 59 19.79 2.26 0.66
C ALA A 59 20.15 2.00 2.13
N ASP A 60 21.09 2.78 2.68
CA ASP A 60 21.46 2.70 4.10
C ASP A 60 20.43 3.39 5.01
N ASP A 61 19.67 4.34 4.49
CA ASP A 61 18.60 5.03 5.22
C ASP A 61 17.29 4.21 5.22
N ILE A 62 17.13 3.30 4.25
CA ILE A 62 16.00 2.38 4.18
C ILE A 62 16.36 1.13 4.95
N GLN A 63 15.56 0.81 5.96
CA GLN A 63 15.79 -0.34 6.83
C GLN A 63 15.37 -1.65 6.15
N LEU A 64 16.08 -2.02 5.11
CA LEU A 64 15.90 -3.28 4.40
C LEU A 64 17.00 -4.28 4.75
N PRO A 65 16.75 -5.59 4.71
CA PRO A 65 17.78 -6.62 4.72
C PRO A 65 18.84 -6.37 3.64
N ALA A 66 20.07 -6.87 3.83
CA ALA A 66 21.21 -6.51 2.98
C ALA A 66 20.99 -6.80 1.48
N ASP A 67 20.39 -7.93 1.16
CA ASP A 67 20.04 -8.36 -0.20
C ASP A 67 19.00 -7.40 -0.85
N HIS A 68 18.03 -6.95 -0.10
CA HIS A 68 17.05 -5.96 -0.57
C HIS A 68 17.63 -4.56 -0.70
N ARG A 69 18.61 -4.17 0.13
CA ARG A 69 19.33 -2.88 -0.01
C ARG A 69 20.12 -2.81 -1.30
N ASP A 70 20.81 -3.88 -1.66
CA ASP A 70 21.54 -3.96 -2.91
C ASP A 70 20.61 -3.89 -4.12
N ALA A 71 19.47 -4.60 -4.07
CA ALA A 71 18.44 -4.56 -5.12
C ALA A 71 17.81 -3.17 -5.24
N TYR A 72 17.49 -2.52 -4.13
CA TYR A 72 16.98 -1.14 -4.11
C TYR A 72 17.97 -0.17 -4.75
N SER A 73 19.25 -0.22 -4.36
CA SER A 73 20.31 0.64 -4.90
C SER A 73 20.49 0.50 -6.42
N GLN A 74 20.19 -0.68 -6.97
CA GLN A 74 20.31 -0.96 -8.41
C GLN A 74 19.04 -0.56 -9.18
N SER A 75 17.86 -0.66 -8.57
CA SER A 75 16.57 -0.45 -9.22
C SER A 75 16.04 0.98 -9.10
N ALA A 76 16.37 1.69 -8.01
CA ALA A 76 15.84 3.03 -7.77
C ALA A 76 16.44 4.04 -8.73
N THR A 77 15.62 4.57 -9.62
CA THR A 77 16.03 5.60 -10.60
C THR A 77 15.31 6.91 -10.32
N ALA A 78 16.06 7.97 -10.08
CA ALA A 78 15.48 9.31 -9.96
C ALA A 78 15.00 9.81 -11.33
N VAL A 79 13.77 10.27 -11.39
CA VAL A 79 13.14 10.77 -12.63
C VAL A 79 13.00 12.28 -12.56
N ALA A 80 13.76 12.98 -13.41
CA ALA A 80 13.69 14.43 -13.54
C ALA A 80 12.29 14.91 -13.99
N GLY A 81 11.80 15.98 -13.39
CA GLY A 81 10.59 16.67 -13.81
C GLY A 81 9.26 16.06 -13.34
N VAL A 82 9.27 15.20 -12.32
CA VAL A 82 8.06 14.69 -11.66
C VAL A 82 7.76 15.54 -10.42
N SER A 83 7.57 16.83 -10.60
CA SER A 83 7.01 17.69 -9.54
C SER A 83 5.48 17.58 -9.45
N ASP A 84 4.83 17.18 -10.54
CA ASP A 84 3.39 16.96 -10.62
C ASP A 84 3.09 15.48 -10.82
N VAL A 85 2.43 14.86 -9.84
CA VAL A 85 2.11 13.43 -9.82
C VAL A 85 1.13 13.05 -10.92
N GLU A 86 0.08 13.85 -11.16
CA GLU A 86 -0.94 13.55 -12.18
C GLU A 86 -0.34 13.41 -13.60
N PRO A 87 0.45 14.37 -14.11
CA PRO A 87 1.09 14.22 -15.41
C PRO A 87 2.09 13.07 -15.47
N ALA A 88 2.68 12.69 -14.35
CA ALA A 88 3.58 11.54 -14.29
C ALA A 88 2.83 10.22 -14.43
N VAL A 89 1.70 10.08 -13.75
CA VAL A 89 0.80 8.92 -13.88
C VAL A 89 0.34 8.78 -15.33
N ASP A 90 -0.12 9.87 -15.96
CA ASP A 90 -0.58 9.84 -17.36
C ASP A 90 0.52 9.45 -18.36
N ARG A 91 1.74 9.90 -18.14
CA ARG A 91 2.86 9.62 -19.08
C ARG A 91 3.50 8.26 -18.88
N ARG A 92 3.54 7.77 -17.62
CA ARG A 92 4.27 6.56 -17.25
C ARG A 92 3.39 5.35 -17.11
N ASN A 93 2.07 5.55 -16.96
CA ASN A 93 1.09 4.49 -16.70
C ASN A 93 1.60 3.51 -15.62
N PRO A 94 1.91 4.00 -14.40
CA PRO A 94 2.52 3.17 -13.39
C PRO A 94 1.60 2.02 -12.97
N SER A 95 2.20 0.91 -12.55
CA SER A 95 1.47 -0.21 -11.95
C SER A 95 0.99 0.11 -10.53
N ALA A 96 1.74 0.97 -9.82
CA ALA A 96 1.38 1.51 -8.52
C ALA A 96 2.03 2.88 -8.31
N LEU A 97 1.35 3.72 -7.54
CA LEU A 97 1.84 5.00 -7.05
C LEU A 97 1.91 4.95 -5.52
N VAL A 98 3.06 5.28 -4.96
CA VAL A 98 3.22 5.50 -3.51
C VAL A 98 3.37 6.98 -3.26
N MET A 99 2.61 7.53 -2.32
CA MET A 99 2.62 8.95 -1.98
C MET A 99 2.38 9.19 -0.49
N GLU A 100 2.78 10.35 -0.01
CA GLU A 100 2.47 10.77 1.35
C GLU A 100 0.96 11.02 1.51
N ARG A 101 0.44 10.72 2.69
CA ARG A 101 -0.93 11.07 3.03
C ARG A 101 -1.09 12.60 3.06
N GLU A 102 -2.18 13.10 2.50
CA GLU A 102 -2.54 14.51 2.61
C GLU A 102 -2.82 14.90 4.07
N SER A 103 -2.01 15.79 4.62
CA SER A 103 -2.06 16.20 6.04
C SER A 103 -3.34 16.98 6.41
N ARG A 104 -4.09 17.52 5.44
CA ARG A 104 -5.39 18.19 5.64
C ARG A 104 -6.24 18.08 4.39
N PRO A 105 -7.40 17.43 4.44
CA PRO A 105 -8.39 17.60 3.39
C PRO A 105 -8.78 19.09 3.34
N SER A 106 -8.60 19.73 2.19
CA SER A 106 -9.11 21.09 2.00
C SER A 106 -10.64 21.06 2.17
N LEU A 107 -11.24 22.14 2.64
CA LEU A 107 -12.71 22.24 2.75
C LEU A 107 -13.47 21.92 1.44
N LEU A 108 -12.75 21.95 0.30
CA LEU A 108 -13.26 21.60 -1.02
C LEU A 108 -13.02 20.12 -1.38
N SER A 109 -12.12 19.38 -0.72
CA SER A 109 -11.86 17.97 -0.99
C SER A 109 -13.02 17.08 -0.54
N GLY A 110 -13.82 17.51 0.44
CA GLY A 110 -15.05 16.83 0.82
C GLY A 110 -16.09 16.68 -0.31
N LEU A 111 -15.98 17.50 -1.38
CA LEU A 111 -16.83 17.42 -2.57
C LEU A 111 -16.16 16.73 -3.77
N ARG A 112 -14.83 16.60 -3.79
CA ARG A 112 -14.07 16.09 -4.95
C ARG A 112 -13.29 14.81 -4.68
N GLY A 113 -13.29 14.29 -3.47
CA GLY A 113 -12.41 13.20 -3.05
C GLY A 113 -10.99 13.67 -2.76
N THR A 114 -10.16 12.79 -2.19
CA THR A 114 -8.73 13.01 -1.99
C THR A 114 -7.95 12.85 -3.30
N ASP A 115 -6.71 13.34 -3.37
CA ASP A 115 -5.85 13.11 -4.54
C ASP A 115 -5.61 11.62 -4.77
N ALA A 116 -5.46 10.83 -3.69
CA ALA A 116 -5.33 9.39 -3.78
C ALA A 116 -6.55 8.72 -4.42
N GLU A 117 -7.77 9.11 -4.05
CA GLU A 117 -9.00 8.58 -4.65
C GLU A 117 -9.11 8.91 -6.15
N ARG A 118 -8.75 10.14 -6.55
CA ARG A 118 -8.78 10.55 -7.96
C ARG A 118 -7.72 9.85 -8.82
N LEU A 119 -6.54 9.61 -8.23
CA LEU A 119 -5.45 8.89 -8.90
C LEU A 119 -5.75 7.39 -8.98
N ALA A 120 -6.52 6.85 -8.03
CA ALA A 120 -6.97 5.45 -8.05
C ALA A 120 -7.92 5.13 -9.22
N ASP A 121 -8.47 6.13 -9.91
CA ASP A 121 -9.16 5.92 -11.19
C ASP A 121 -8.21 5.52 -12.34
N ARG A 122 -6.89 5.63 -12.15
CA ARG A 122 -5.88 5.42 -13.19
C ARG A 122 -4.81 4.39 -12.82
N THR A 123 -4.53 4.19 -11.56
CA THR A 123 -3.49 3.30 -11.05
C THR A 123 -3.79 2.89 -9.62
N ASP A 124 -3.17 1.82 -9.14
CA ASP A 124 -3.17 1.53 -7.71
C ASP A 124 -2.42 2.62 -6.94
N VAL A 125 -3.00 3.09 -5.83
CA VAL A 125 -2.37 4.12 -5.00
C VAL A 125 -2.19 3.61 -3.57
N LEU A 126 -1.00 3.77 -3.03
CA LEU A 126 -0.66 3.50 -1.64
C LEU A 126 -0.28 4.82 -0.97
N THR A 127 -1.07 5.25 0.02
CA THR A 127 -0.70 6.43 0.83
C THR A 127 0.01 5.99 2.10
N VAL A 128 1.09 6.67 2.43
CA VAL A 128 1.92 6.39 3.60
C VAL A 128 1.78 7.52 4.61
N ASP A 129 1.49 7.15 5.85
CA ASP A 129 1.52 8.02 7.03
C ASP A 129 2.50 7.41 8.03
N ASP A 130 3.72 7.96 8.09
CA ASP A 130 4.76 7.43 8.96
C ASP A 130 4.69 8.08 10.35
N ARG A 131 4.80 7.26 11.40
CA ARG A 131 4.58 7.68 12.79
C ARG A 131 5.72 7.37 13.73
N GLY A 132 6.90 7.19 13.23
CA GLY A 132 8.00 7.06 14.14
C GLY A 132 9.10 6.09 13.78
N ASP A 133 10.06 6.04 14.68
CA ASP A 133 11.33 5.37 14.58
C ASP A 133 11.20 3.85 14.80
N VAL A 134 10.49 3.16 13.91
CA VAL A 134 10.57 1.69 13.88
C VAL A 134 11.87 1.31 13.17
N GLU A 135 12.88 0.96 13.94
CA GLU A 135 14.19 0.56 13.42
C GLU A 135 14.13 -0.75 12.62
N THR A 136 13.17 -1.62 12.91
CA THR A 136 13.01 -2.92 12.23
C THR A 136 11.54 -3.21 12.06
N LEU A 137 11.11 -3.49 10.85
CA LEU A 137 9.74 -3.88 10.58
C LEU A 137 9.64 -5.41 10.69
N ALA A 138 9.06 -5.90 11.79
CA ALA A 138 8.93 -7.32 12.10
C ALA A 138 7.47 -7.82 12.12
N SER A 139 6.49 -6.90 12.22
CA SER A 139 5.07 -7.25 12.36
C SER A 139 4.16 -6.28 11.62
N ILE A 140 3.17 -6.82 10.89
CA ILE A 140 2.22 -6.06 10.08
C ILE A 140 0.80 -6.44 10.45
N LEU A 141 0.01 -5.48 10.94
CA LEU A 141 -1.43 -5.61 11.10
C LEU A 141 -2.13 -5.32 9.76
N VAL A 142 -2.99 -6.23 9.31
CA VAL A 142 -3.74 -6.08 8.06
C VAL A 142 -5.25 -6.17 8.32
N PRO A 143 -5.91 -5.05 8.62
CA PRO A 143 -7.35 -4.99 8.76
C PRO A 143 -8.05 -5.27 7.42
N ILE A 144 -8.94 -6.28 7.39
CA ILE A 144 -9.62 -6.76 6.19
C ILE A 144 -11.13 -6.58 6.32
N ALA A 145 -11.72 -5.80 5.43
CA ALA A 145 -13.17 -5.65 5.30
C ALA A 145 -13.75 -6.35 4.05
N GLY A 146 -12.89 -6.87 3.20
CA GLY A 146 -13.23 -7.45 1.91
C GLY A 146 -13.17 -6.44 0.75
N GLY A 147 -13.38 -6.93 -0.47
CA GLY A 147 -13.34 -6.11 -1.68
C GLY A 147 -11.92 -5.79 -2.18
N ARG A 148 -11.87 -5.02 -3.29
CA ARG A 148 -10.63 -4.77 -4.05
C ARG A 148 -9.56 -4.02 -3.26
N HIS A 149 -9.94 -3.05 -2.44
CA HIS A 149 -8.97 -2.29 -1.63
C HIS A 149 -8.31 -3.16 -0.58
N SER A 150 -9.07 -4.10 0.04
CA SER A 150 -8.49 -5.11 0.93
C SER A 150 -7.58 -6.08 0.18
N GLN A 151 -7.86 -6.42 -1.07
CA GLN A 151 -6.99 -7.27 -1.88
C GLN A 151 -5.65 -6.59 -2.16
N LEU A 152 -5.66 -5.31 -2.54
CA LEU A 152 -4.43 -4.53 -2.71
C LEU A 152 -3.66 -4.36 -1.39
N ALA A 153 -4.37 -4.18 -0.26
CA ALA A 153 -3.73 -4.13 1.06
C ALA A 153 -3.02 -5.45 1.40
N VAL A 154 -3.64 -6.59 1.10
CA VAL A 154 -3.02 -7.93 1.29
C VAL A 154 -1.80 -8.10 0.38
N GLU A 155 -1.88 -7.69 -0.88
CA GLU A 155 -0.74 -7.70 -1.81
C GLU A 155 0.42 -6.85 -1.29
N ALA A 156 0.12 -5.60 -0.86
CA ALA A 156 1.12 -4.70 -0.32
C ALA A 156 1.74 -5.24 0.97
N ALA A 157 0.93 -5.75 1.89
CA ALA A 157 1.41 -6.34 3.13
C ALA A 157 2.33 -7.54 2.87
N ARG A 158 1.95 -8.43 1.94
CA ARG A 158 2.79 -9.56 1.52
C ARG A 158 4.12 -9.09 0.93
N ALA A 159 4.08 -8.09 0.04
CA ALA A 159 5.29 -7.53 -0.57
C ALA A 159 6.23 -6.95 0.49
N ILE A 160 5.69 -6.13 1.40
CA ILE A 160 6.44 -5.51 2.49
C ILE A 160 6.99 -6.58 3.45
N ALA A 161 6.18 -7.55 3.85
CA ALA A 161 6.60 -8.62 4.73
C ALA A 161 7.73 -9.46 4.12
N ALA A 162 7.62 -9.83 2.85
CA ALA A 162 8.67 -10.57 2.15
C ALA A 162 9.99 -9.78 2.05
N ALA A 163 9.91 -8.46 1.87
CA ALA A 163 11.09 -7.60 1.81
C ALA A 163 11.76 -7.37 3.17
N ASN A 164 11.07 -7.62 4.29
CA ASN A 164 11.55 -7.31 5.63
C ASN A 164 11.64 -8.54 6.56
N ASP A 165 11.26 -9.73 6.09
CA ASP A 165 11.12 -10.95 6.90
C ASP A 165 10.14 -10.75 8.07
N ALA A 166 9.03 -10.04 7.81
CA ALA A 166 8.04 -9.68 8.81
C ALA A 166 6.87 -10.69 8.86
N ALA A 167 6.19 -10.75 10.01
CA ALA A 167 4.94 -11.48 10.18
C ALA A 167 3.74 -10.65 9.72
N ILE A 168 2.66 -11.33 9.28
CA ILE A 168 1.39 -10.72 8.90
C ILE A 168 0.28 -11.24 9.79
N ASP A 169 -0.49 -10.34 10.41
CA ASP A 169 -1.72 -10.66 11.09
C ASP A 169 -2.92 -10.10 10.30
N LEU A 170 -3.68 -11.00 9.68
CA LEU A 170 -4.95 -10.65 9.05
C LEU A 170 -6.02 -10.47 10.13
N PHE A 171 -6.61 -9.29 10.20
CA PHE A 171 -7.52 -8.88 11.25
C PHE A 171 -8.88 -8.50 10.68
N HIS A 172 -9.96 -9.14 11.14
CA HIS A 172 -11.33 -8.78 10.77
C HIS A 172 -12.17 -8.50 12.00
N VAL A 173 -12.86 -7.36 12.00
CA VAL A 173 -13.75 -6.96 13.09
C VAL A 173 -15.19 -7.21 12.71
N VAL A 174 -15.89 -7.94 13.57
CA VAL A 174 -17.34 -8.17 13.49
C VAL A 174 -18.03 -7.21 14.45
N GLU A 175 -18.72 -6.21 13.92
CA GLU A 175 -19.41 -5.19 14.71
C GLU A 175 -20.83 -5.61 15.13
N THR A 176 -21.37 -6.64 14.50
CA THR A 176 -22.73 -7.15 14.76
C THR A 176 -22.66 -8.59 15.24
N GLU A 177 -23.16 -8.83 16.45
CA GLU A 177 -23.25 -10.20 16.99
C GLU A 177 -24.12 -11.10 16.13
N GLY A 178 -23.71 -12.37 15.98
CA GLY A 178 -24.48 -13.40 15.32
C GLY A 178 -23.65 -14.37 14.49
N ALA A 179 -24.14 -15.59 14.36
CA ALA A 179 -23.46 -16.66 13.65
C ALA A 179 -23.18 -16.30 12.17
N ALA A 180 -24.12 -15.65 11.50
CA ALA A 180 -23.97 -15.26 10.10
C ALA A 180 -22.90 -14.18 9.88
N SER A 181 -22.77 -13.23 10.80
CA SER A 181 -21.73 -12.20 10.75
C SER A 181 -20.35 -12.81 10.99
N ARG A 182 -20.24 -13.72 11.96
CA ARG A 182 -19.01 -14.46 12.23
C ARG A 182 -18.59 -15.32 11.02
N GLU A 183 -19.51 -16.12 10.46
CA GLU A 183 -19.23 -16.94 9.29
C GLU A 183 -18.75 -16.12 8.09
N ARG A 184 -19.36 -14.96 7.87
CA ARG A 184 -18.93 -14.03 6.82
C ARG A 184 -17.53 -13.49 7.11
N GLY A 185 -17.20 -13.12 8.32
CA GLY A 185 -15.87 -12.67 8.73
C GLY A 185 -14.81 -13.75 8.52
N GLU A 186 -15.10 -14.99 8.88
CA GLU A 186 -14.23 -16.14 8.65
C GLU A 186 -13.98 -16.36 7.14
N GLN A 187 -15.00 -16.22 6.29
CA GLN A 187 -14.87 -16.30 4.83
C GLN A 187 -13.99 -15.17 4.26
N ILE A 188 -14.12 -13.95 4.78
CA ILE A 188 -13.30 -12.80 4.39
C ILE A 188 -11.83 -13.09 4.73
N LEU A 189 -11.53 -13.53 5.94
CA LEU A 189 -10.18 -13.88 6.38
C LEU A 189 -9.61 -15.04 5.57
N ALA A 190 -10.38 -16.10 5.33
CA ALA A 190 -9.94 -17.24 4.52
C ALA A 190 -9.60 -16.83 3.08
N THR A 191 -10.38 -15.90 2.51
CA THR A 191 -10.11 -15.36 1.16
C THR A 191 -8.81 -14.56 1.15
N ALA A 192 -8.57 -13.72 2.15
CA ALA A 192 -7.35 -12.94 2.28
C ALA A 192 -6.12 -13.83 2.51
N ALA A 193 -6.22 -14.83 3.40
CA ALA A 193 -5.15 -15.81 3.63
C ALA A 193 -4.81 -16.59 2.35
N THR A 194 -5.82 -16.96 1.56
CA THR A 194 -5.59 -17.62 0.27
C THR A 194 -4.82 -16.72 -0.71
N ALA A 195 -5.06 -15.40 -0.69
CA ALA A 195 -4.37 -14.45 -1.55
C ALA A 195 -2.88 -14.26 -1.17
N LEU A 196 -2.49 -14.56 0.07
CA LEU A 196 -1.09 -14.57 0.49
C LEU A 196 -0.30 -15.76 -0.09
N GLY A 197 -1.00 -16.80 -0.59
CA GLY A 197 -0.39 -17.98 -1.20
C GLY A 197 0.47 -18.79 -0.23
N GLU A 198 1.73 -19.05 -0.60
CA GLU A 198 2.68 -19.85 0.20
C GLU A 198 3.43 -19.01 1.27
N PHE A 199 2.93 -17.83 1.64
CA PHE A 199 3.53 -17.03 2.69
C PHE A 199 3.28 -17.72 4.06
N GLU A 200 4.36 -18.10 4.75
CA GLU A 200 4.26 -19.00 5.93
C GLU A 200 4.02 -18.25 7.25
N ASN A 201 4.52 -16.98 7.36
CA ASN A 201 4.47 -16.23 8.62
C ASN A 201 3.19 -15.38 8.70
N VAL A 202 2.03 -16.03 8.74
CA VAL A 202 0.72 -15.38 8.76
C VAL A 202 -0.22 -16.00 9.81
N ASP A 203 -0.88 -15.12 10.58
CA ASP A 203 -1.97 -15.46 11.48
C ASP A 203 -3.27 -14.76 11.08
N THR A 204 -4.41 -15.28 11.54
CA THR A 204 -5.74 -14.71 11.25
C THR A 204 -6.53 -14.51 12.54
N TRP A 205 -7.10 -13.32 12.71
CA TRP A 205 -7.84 -12.95 13.91
C TRP A 205 -9.24 -12.43 13.55
N LEU A 206 -10.26 -13.11 14.06
CA LEU A 206 -11.63 -12.64 14.05
C LEU A 206 -11.95 -12.01 15.40
N TYR A 207 -12.22 -10.72 15.42
CA TYR A 207 -12.46 -9.95 16.65
C TYR A 207 -13.88 -9.39 16.69
N GLU A 208 -14.53 -9.44 17.84
CA GLU A 208 -15.86 -8.85 18.04
C GLU A 208 -15.72 -7.55 18.81
N ALA A 209 -16.15 -6.44 18.20
CA ALA A 209 -16.12 -5.12 18.82
C ALA A 209 -17.29 -4.25 18.32
N ALA A 210 -17.63 -3.23 19.10
CA ALA A 210 -18.67 -2.28 18.73
C ALA A 210 -18.22 -1.29 17.63
N SER A 211 -16.91 -1.11 17.45
CA SER A 211 -16.30 -0.22 16.47
C SER A 211 -15.06 -0.87 15.87
N ALA A 212 -15.05 -1.02 14.55
CA ALA A 212 -13.87 -1.53 13.86
C ALA A 212 -12.70 -0.53 13.95
N ALA A 213 -12.95 0.77 13.88
CA ALA A 213 -11.92 1.78 14.00
C ALA A 213 -11.19 1.70 15.34
N ASP A 214 -11.94 1.69 16.45
CA ASP A 214 -11.36 1.64 17.79
C ASP A 214 -10.54 0.36 18.00
N ALA A 215 -11.07 -0.77 17.54
CA ALA A 215 -10.37 -2.06 17.64
C ALA A 215 -9.07 -2.08 16.84
N ILE A 216 -9.04 -1.51 15.63
CA ILE A 216 -7.84 -1.41 14.80
C ILE A 216 -6.81 -0.45 15.44
N ILE A 217 -7.26 0.70 15.96
CA ILE A 217 -6.40 1.67 16.65
C ILE A 217 -5.75 1.00 17.87
N GLU A 218 -6.53 0.33 18.71
CA GLU A 218 -6.01 -0.39 19.88
C GLU A 218 -4.99 -1.47 19.48
N GLN A 219 -5.30 -2.27 18.46
CA GLN A 219 -4.37 -3.31 17.99
C GLN A 219 -3.11 -2.73 17.36
N SER A 220 -3.17 -1.56 16.71
CA SER A 220 -2.01 -0.95 16.07
C SER A 220 -0.84 -0.67 17.03
N GLU A 221 -1.07 -0.61 18.34
CA GLU A 221 -0.03 -0.43 19.37
C GLU A 221 0.95 -1.61 19.46
N TYR A 222 0.56 -2.78 18.95
CA TYR A 222 1.35 -4.01 19.03
C TYR A 222 2.08 -4.36 17.73
N TYR A 223 1.98 -3.50 16.71
CA TYR A 223 2.53 -3.75 15.38
C TYR A 223 3.42 -2.59 14.91
N ASP A 224 4.39 -2.92 14.06
CA ASP A 224 5.30 -1.93 13.47
C ASP A 224 4.65 -1.18 12.32
N LEU A 225 3.69 -1.81 11.63
CA LEU A 225 2.98 -1.26 10.48
C LEU A 225 1.54 -1.74 10.45
N THR A 226 0.62 -0.85 10.10
CA THR A 226 -0.76 -1.18 9.73
C THR A 226 -0.95 -0.98 8.23
N VAL A 227 -1.40 -2.01 7.50
CA VAL A 227 -1.70 -1.92 6.06
C VAL A 227 -3.17 -2.23 5.84
N MET A 228 -3.95 -1.26 5.38
CA MET A 228 -5.39 -1.41 5.23
C MET A 228 -5.90 -0.92 3.88
N GLY A 229 -7.06 -1.44 3.47
CA GLY A 229 -7.76 -0.95 2.29
C GLY A 229 -8.49 0.37 2.56
N ALA A 230 -8.56 1.23 1.55
CA ALA A 230 -9.42 2.40 1.59
C ALA A 230 -10.90 2.00 1.73
N PRO A 231 -11.76 2.84 2.35
CA PRO A 231 -13.18 2.54 2.48
C PRO A 231 -13.86 2.49 1.11
N THR A 232 -14.70 1.48 0.92
CA THR A 232 -15.40 1.22 -0.37
C THR A 232 -16.71 2.01 -0.51
N VAL A 233 -16.98 2.95 0.38
CA VAL A 233 -18.30 3.61 0.49
C VAL A 233 -18.49 4.75 -0.50
N GLY A 234 -19.66 4.75 -1.15
CA GLY A 234 -20.11 5.85 -2.00
C GLY A 234 -20.33 7.16 -1.23
N PRO A 235 -20.53 8.30 -1.93
CA PRO A 235 -20.61 9.63 -1.31
C PRO A 235 -21.70 9.79 -0.23
N LEU A 236 -22.79 9.02 -0.32
CA LEU A 236 -23.88 9.06 0.65
C LEU A 236 -23.61 8.20 1.90
N GLU A 237 -22.84 7.14 1.77
CA GLU A 237 -22.52 6.22 2.87
C GLU A 237 -21.32 6.71 3.70
N ARG A 238 -20.49 7.60 3.15
CA ARG A 238 -19.41 8.30 3.89
C ARG A 238 -19.92 9.05 5.12
N PHE A 239 -21.17 9.52 5.10
CA PHE A 239 -21.79 10.17 6.27
C PHE A 239 -22.16 9.20 7.39
N VAL A 240 -22.23 7.90 7.11
CA VAL A 240 -22.70 6.89 8.08
C VAL A 240 -21.59 5.90 8.49
N PHE A 241 -20.62 5.62 7.60
CA PHE A 241 -19.59 4.57 7.81
C PHE A 241 -18.16 4.98 7.41
N GLY A 242 -17.90 6.25 7.07
CA GLY A 242 -16.70 6.71 6.37
C GLY A 242 -15.52 7.10 7.26
N SER A 243 -15.54 6.82 8.56
CA SER A 243 -14.51 7.30 9.46
C SER A 243 -13.36 6.30 9.69
N THR A 244 -13.60 4.98 9.56
CA THR A 244 -12.63 3.97 10.01
C THR A 244 -11.21 4.19 9.49
N SER A 245 -11.00 4.37 8.19
CA SER A 245 -9.64 4.60 7.69
C SER A 245 -9.08 5.97 8.04
N THR A 246 -9.93 6.99 8.14
CA THR A 246 -9.53 8.33 8.56
C THR A 246 -9.16 8.34 10.05
N ASP A 247 -9.98 7.70 10.89
CA ASP A 247 -9.76 7.62 12.33
C ASP A 247 -8.49 6.79 12.62
N VAL A 248 -8.34 5.63 11.97
CA VAL A 248 -7.12 4.81 12.07
C VAL A 248 -5.89 5.60 11.60
N GLN A 249 -5.98 6.31 10.47
CA GLN A 249 -4.89 7.14 9.99
C GLN A 249 -4.57 8.32 10.93
N GLN A 250 -5.47 8.77 11.75
CA GLN A 250 -5.23 9.85 12.72
C GLN A 250 -4.68 9.34 14.03
N ASP A 251 -5.21 8.23 14.53
CA ASP A 251 -5.07 7.81 15.92
C ASP A 251 -4.31 6.49 16.11
N ALA A 252 -3.98 5.75 15.03
CA ALA A 252 -3.16 4.55 15.13
C ALA A 252 -1.78 4.86 15.73
N ALA A 253 -1.26 3.96 16.53
CA ALA A 253 0.08 4.09 17.13
C ALA A 253 1.20 3.73 16.13
N SER A 254 0.97 2.73 15.27
CA SER A 254 1.91 2.36 14.20
C SER A 254 1.79 3.25 12.97
N SER A 255 2.81 3.25 12.12
CA SER A 255 2.71 3.80 10.77
C SER A 255 1.58 3.13 9.98
N VAL A 256 0.91 3.86 9.08
CA VAL A 256 -0.24 3.37 8.34
C VAL A 256 -0.02 3.48 6.83
N VAL A 257 -0.27 2.39 6.12
CA VAL A 257 -0.38 2.38 4.65
C VAL A 257 -1.84 2.12 4.28
N VAL A 258 -2.41 3.01 3.46
CA VAL A 258 -3.77 2.82 2.93
C VAL A 258 -3.73 2.53 1.44
N ALA A 259 -4.34 1.43 1.05
CA ALA A 259 -4.39 0.93 -0.31
C ALA A 259 -5.69 1.34 -1.01
N HIS A 260 -5.57 2.08 -2.10
CA HIS A 260 -6.64 2.49 -3.00
C HIS A 260 -6.47 1.74 -4.32
N ALA A 261 -7.19 0.63 -4.49
CA ALA A 261 -7.09 -0.17 -5.70
C ALA A 261 -7.71 0.56 -6.89
N HIS A 262 -7.02 0.46 -8.03
CA HIS A 262 -7.50 0.98 -9.31
C HIS A 262 -8.90 0.44 -9.65
N SER A 263 -9.73 1.32 -10.20
CA SER A 263 -11.07 0.99 -10.68
C SER A 263 -11.06 1.06 -12.19
N PRO A 264 -10.98 -0.09 -12.91
CA PRO A 264 -11.03 -0.11 -14.37
C PRO A 264 -12.37 0.37 -14.93
#